data_3def70ac035518e81a25f4dc279f2f68
#
_entry.id   3def70ac035518e81a25f4dc279f2f68
#
_cell.length_a   1.000
_cell.length_b   1.000
_cell.length_c   1.000
_cell.angle_alpha   90.00
_cell.angle_beta   90.00
_cell.angle_gamma   90.00
#
_symmetry.space_group_name_H-M   'P 1'
#
loop_
_entity.id
_entity.type
_entity.pdbx_description
1 polymer ?
#
loop_
_entity_poly.entity_id
_entity_poly.type
_entity_poly.pdbx_seq_one_letter_code
_entity_poly.pdbx_strand_id
1 'polypeptide(L)'
;VLNRCAELKARHTLEKEHFKETEELTSRLRNGMIPDDIREELADMLDHYGTTPIIVRSSSIMEDGYGNAFSDKYESIFCMNQGTKEERLEELEDAIRRVYASVMNEQAIEYRRKRHLLDVDEQMALLIQQVAGQAYGSFYFPAAAGMGCSYNPYKWMEYLNPEAGMLRMVAG
;
A
#
# COMPACT_ATOMS: atom_id res chain seq x y z
N VAL A 1 -6.29 -17.00 -5.60
CA VAL A 1 -4.92 -16.93 -5.04
C VAL A 1 -4.98 -16.52 -3.58
N LEU A 2 -5.68 -15.43 -3.23
CA LEU A 2 -5.80 -14.92 -1.85
C LEU A 2 -6.45 -15.92 -0.88
N ASN A 3 -7.52 -16.62 -1.29
CA ASN A 3 -8.17 -17.65 -0.45
C ASN A 3 -7.23 -18.83 -0.13
N ARG A 4 -6.36 -19.21 -1.07
CA ARG A 4 -5.36 -20.27 -0.83
C ARG A 4 -4.24 -19.82 0.10
N CYS A 5 -3.91 -18.51 0.12
CA CYS A 5 -2.98 -17.92 1.08
C CYS A 5 -3.55 -17.94 2.51
N ALA A 6 -4.85 -17.72 2.69
CA ALA A 6 -5.51 -17.83 3.99
C ALA A 6 -5.44 -19.25 4.56
N GLU A 7 -5.69 -20.28 3.75
CA GLU A 7 -5.60 -21.69 4.16
C GLU A 7 -4.18 -22.11 4.58
N LEU A 8 -3.16 -21.57 3.90
CA LEU A 8 -1.76 -21.85 4.25
C LEU A 8 -1.32 -21.09 5.52
N LYS A 9 -1.84 -19.89 5.76
CA LYS A 9 -1.61 -19.13 7.01
C LYS A 9 -2.10 -19.89 8.24
N ALA A 10 -3.19 -20.62 8.16
CA ALA A 10 -3.79 -21.37 9.28
C ALA A 10 -2.99 -22.63 9.69
N ARG A 11 -2.04 -23.08 8.87
CA ARG A 11 -1.34 -24.37 9.06
C ARG A 11 0.02 -24.28 9.78
N HIS A 12 0.59 -23.09 10.03
CA HIS A 12 2.01 -23.00 10.37
C HIS A 12 2.36 -22.38 11.72
N THR A 13 2.79 -23.26 12.62
CA THR A 13 3.37 -22.98 13.94
C THR A 13 4.89 -23.18 14.02
N LEU A 14 5.58 -23.56 12.94
CA LEU A 14 7.01 -23.93 12.97
C LEU A 14 7.91 -23.06 12.09
N GLU A 15 8.90 -22.42 12.69
CA GLU A 15 9.69 -21.31 12.14
C GLU A 15 10.47 -21.56 10.83
N LYS A 16 10.95 -22.76 10.58
CA LYS A 16 11.83 -23.03 9.41
C LYS A 16 11.08 -23.41 8.12
N GLU A 17 9.96 -24.06 8.23
CA GLU A 17 9.08 -24.35 7.09
C GLU A 17 8.36 -23.09 6.64
N HIS A 18 8.07 -22.21 7.56
CA HIS A 18 7.40 -20.93 7.36
C HIS A 18 8.14 -20.00 6.39
N PHE A 19 9.47 -19.92 6.44
CA PHE A 19 10.25 -19.06 5.55
C PHE A 19 10.18 -19.50 4.09
N LYS A 20 10.34 -20.79 3.81
CA LYS A 20 10.28 -21.31 2.43
C LYS A 20 8.91 -21.12 1.80
N GLU A 21 7.86 -21.34 2.58
CA GLU A 21 6.48 -21.17 2.10
C GLU A 21 6.12 -19.69 1.90
N THR A 22 6.63 -18.81 2.74
CA THR A 22 6.47 -17.36 2.59
C THR A 22 7.14 -16.86 1.30
N GLU A 23 8.36 -17.32 1.01
CA GLU A 23 9.06 -17.00 -0.23
C GLU A 23 8.32 -17.54 -1.47
N GLU A 24 7.82 -18.76 -1.41
CA GLU A 24 7.04 -19.36 -2.49
C GLU A 24 5.73 -18.60 -2.72
N LEU A 25 5.01 -18.25 -1.67
CA LEU A 25 3.78 -17.47 -1.75
C LEU A 25 4.03 -16.05 -2.29
N THR A 26 5.08 -15.40 -1.81
CA THR A 26 5.52 -14.10 -2.32
C THR A 26 5.82 -14.17 -3.81
N SER A 27 6.58 -15.18 -4.24
CA SER A 27 6.90 -15.42 -5.64
C SER A 27 5.65 -15.67 -6.48
N ARG A 28 4.70 -16.46 -5.98
CA ARG A 28 3.42 -16.74 -6.68
C ARG A 28 2.55 -15.50 -6.80
N LEU A 29 2.52 -14.63 -5.78
CA LEU A 29 1.79 -13.36 -5.83
C LEU A 29 2.44 -12.40 -6.85
N ARG A 30 3.77 -12.33 -6.86
CA ARG A 30 4.52 -11.49 -7.80
C ARG A 30 4.39 -11.93 -9.26
N ASN A 31 4.18 -13.21 -9.50
CA ASN A 31 4.02 -13.79 -10.84
C ASN A 31 2.55 -14.12 -11.17
N GLY A 32 1.60 -13.67 -10.35
CA GLY A 32 0.18 -13.87 -10.57
C GLY A 32 -0.30 -13.16 -11.83
N MET A 33 -1.18 -13.81 -12.58
CA MET A 33 -1.84 -13.17 -13.72
C MET A 33 -2.98 -12.27 -13.23
N ILE A 34 -3.08 -11.09 -13.80
CA ILE A 34 -4.23 -10.21 -13.66
C ILE A 34 -5.25 -10.64 -14.72
N PRO A 35 -6.52 -10.86 -14.38
CA PRO A 35 -7.56 -11.20 -15.34
C PRO A 35 -7.69 -10.16 -16.45
N ASP A 36 -8.02 -10.59 -17.67
CA ASP A 36 -8.05 -9.72 -18.84
C ASP A 36 -9.08 -8.59 -18.70
N ASP A 37 -10.23 -8.84 -18.09
CA ASP A 37 -11.26 -7.84 -17.81
C ASP A 37 -10.76 -6.75 -16.86
N ILE A 38 -10.02 -7.11 -15.81
CA ILE A 38 -9.38 -6.14 -14.91
C ILE A 38 -8.27 -5.39 -15.63
N ARG A 39 -7.51 -6.07 -16.48
CA ARG A 39 -6.45 -5.46 -17.27
C ARG A 39 -6.97 -4.39 -18.23
N GLU A 40 -8.12 -4.63 -18.85
CA GLU A 40 -8.80 -3.65 -19.69
C GLU A 40 -9.24 -2.42 -18.86
N GLU A 41 -9.84 -2.61 -17.70
CA GLU A 41 -10.23 -1.51 -16.80
C GLU A 41 -9.03 -0.68 -16.33
N LEU A 42 -7.89 -1.34 -16.01
CA LEU A 42 -6.65 -0.65 -15.67
C LEU A 42 -6.10 0.18 -16.83
N ALA A 43 -6.17 -0.35 -18.04
CA ALA A 43 -5.75 0.36 -19.25
C ALA A 43 -6.61 1.62 -19.50
N ASP A 44 -7.93 1.52 -19.32
CA ASP A 44 -8.85 2.66 -19.44
C ASP A 44 -8.61 3.71 -18.34
N MET A 45 -8.32 3.27 -17.12
CA MET A 45 -7.93 4.17 -16.04
C MET A 45 -6.64 4.93 -16.36
N LEU A 46 -5.62 4.27 -16.93
CA LEU A 46 -4.37 4.91 -17.35
C LEU A 46 -4.60 5.95 -18.46
N ASP A 47 -5.54 5.68 -19.38
CA ASP A 47 -5.91 6.65 -20.41
C ASP A 47 -6.57 7.89 -19.80
N HIS A 48 -7.40 7.70 -18.77
CA HIS A 48 -8.02 8.81 -18.03
C HIS A 48 -7.00 9.64 -17.24
N TYR A 49 -6.01 9.00 -16.61
CA TYR A 49 -4.96 9.67 -15.83
C TYR A 49 -3.86 10.30 -16.71
N GLY A 50 -3.78 9.94 -17.98
CA GLY A 50 -2.73 10.38 -18.89
C GLY A 50 -1.36 9.90 -18.42
N THR A 51 -0.37 10.81 -18.41
CA THR A 51 1.01 10.52 -17.98
C THR A 51 1.33 11.05 -16.59
N THR A 52 0.33 11.37 -15.79
CA THR A 52 0.53 11.79 -14.40
C THR A 52 1.04 10.61 -13.57
N PRO A 53 2.11 10.76 -12.77
CA PRO A 53 2.55 9.72 -11.86
C PRO A 53 1.43 9.23 -10.96
N ILE A 54 1.42 7.94 -10.67
CA ILE A 54 0.41 7.30 -9.84
C ILE A 54 1.06 6.57 -8.66
N ILE A 55 0.29 6.31 -7.64
CA ILE A 55 0.69 5.50 -6.50
C ILE A 55 -0.32 4.38 -6.30
N VAL A 56 0.19 3.15 -6.11
CA VAL A 56 -0.59 1.98 -5.72
C VAL A 56 -0.35 1.74 -4.24
N ARG A 57 -1.41 1.75 -3.44
CA ARG A 57 -1.37 1.60 -2.00
C ARG A 57 -2.24 0.44 -1.55
N SER A 58 -1.84 -0.19 -0.47
CA SER A 58 -2.70 -1.11 0.27
C SER A 58 -3.87 -0.38 0.91
N SER A 59 -5.00 -1.06 1.00
CA SER A 59 -6.17 -0.68 1.80
C SER A 59 -6.71 -1.96 2.43
N SER A 60 -6.24 -2.25 3.62
CA SER A 60 -6.53 -3.49 4.33
C SER A 60 -7.39 -3.21 5.56
N ILE A 61 -8.27 -4.17 5.89
CA ILE A 61 -9.06 -4.10 7.12
C ILE A 61 -8.15 -3.94 8.36
N MET A 62 -6.94 -4.50 8.32
CA MET A 62 -6.01 -4.39 9.45
C MET A 62 -5.34 -3.02 9.56
N GLU A 63 -5.21 -2.27 8.46
CA GLU A 63 -4.64 -0.92 8.47
C GLU A 63 -5.59 0.10 9.10
N ASP A 64 -6.89 -0.06 8.87
CA ASP A 64 -7.93 0.88 9.28
C ASP A 64 -8.66 0.45 10.58
N GLY A 65 -8.24 -0.67 11.19
CA GLY A 65 -8.86 -1.21 12.41
C GLY A 65 -8.64 -0.32 13.63
N TYR A 66 -9.72 -0.03 14.38
CA TYR A 66 -9.65 0.75 15.61
C TYR A 66 -8.71 0.09 16.64
N GLY A 67 -7.70 0.83 17.10
CA GLY A 67 -6.74 0.36 18.09
C GLY A 67 -5.52 -0.40 17.54
N ASN A 68 -5.43 -0.59 16.23
CA ASN A 68 -4.28 -1.21 15.58
C ASN A 68 -3.54 -0.19 14.72
N ALA A 69 -2.30 0.17 15.11
CA ALA A 69 -1.42 0.95 14.27
C ALA A 69 -0.68 0.02 13.31
N PHE A 70 -1.34 -0.34 12.21
CA PHE A 70 -0.76 -1.19 11.15
C PHE A 70 -0.12 -0.38 10.02
N SER A 71 -0.02 0.94 10.19
CA SER A 71 0.61 1.83 9.21
C SER A 71 2.01 1.36 8.83
N ASP A 72 2.37 1.50 7.58
CA ASP A 72 3.69 1.21 7.00
C ASP A 72 4.11 -0.28 7.03
N LYS A 73 3.18 -1.22 7.19
CA LYS A 73 3.49 -2.65 7.15
C LYS A 73 3.40 -3.24 5.74
N TYR A 74 2.58 -2.65 4.89
CA TYR A 74 2.45 -3.01 3.49
C TYR A 74 3.14 -1.99 2.60
N GLU A 75 3.50 -2.41 1.39
CA GLU A 75 4.18 -1.53 0.43
C GLU A 75 3.20 -0.53 -0.21
N SER A 76 3.71 0.67 -0.48
CA SER A 76 3.12 1.63 -1.40
C SER A 76 4.09 1.87 -2.52
N ILE A 77 3.66 1.70 -3.77
CA ILE A 77 4.51 1.73 -4.95
C ILE A 77 4.16 2.92 -5.82
N PHE A 78 5.15 3.77 -6.07
CA PHE A 78 5.02 4.84 -7.05
C PHE A 78 5.33 4.30 -8.44
N CYS A 79 4.47 4.62 -9.39
CA CYS A 79 4.67 4.37 -10.82
C CYS A 79 4.89 5.70 -11.50
N MET A 80 5.93 5.76 -12.32
CA MET A 80 6.25 6.97 -13.08
C MET A 80 5.19 7.27 -14.14
N ASN A 81 4.52 6.22 -14.63
CA ASN A 81 3.47 6.30 -15.63
C ASN A 81 3.90 7.00 -16.92
N GLN A 82 5.10 6.67 -17.39
CA GLN A 82 5.73 7.23 -18.59
C GLN A 82 5.98 6.15 -19.64
N GLY A 83 6.13 6.56 -20.89
CA GLY A 83 6.36 5.64 -22.01
C GLY A 83 5.09 5.28 -22.79
N THR A 84 5.10 4.16 -23.48
CA THR A 84 3.96 3.63 -24.23
C THR A 84 2.84 3.17 -23.28
N LYS A 85 1.64 2.96 -23.81
CA LYS A 85 0.51 2.46 -23.02
C LYS A 85 0.85 1.09 -22.40
N GLU A 86 1.50 0.23 -23.17
CA GLU A 86 1.91 -1.10 -22.75
C GLU A 86 2.92 -1.04 -21.60
N GLU A 87 3.94 -0.20 -21.71
CA GLU A 87 4.96 -0.04 -20.65
C GLU A 87 4.33 0.50 -19.35
N ARG A 88 3.43 1.47 -19.46
CA ARG A 88 2.69 2.01 -18.30
C ARG A 88 1.79 0.97 -17.64
N LEU A 89 1.12 0.14 -18.44
CA LEU A 89 0.27 -0.92 -17.94
C LEU A 89 1.10 -2.02 -17.23
N GLU A 90 2.23 -2.42 -17.81
CA GLU A 90 3.14 -3.38 -17.20
C GLU A 90 3.72 -2.86 -15.87
N GLU A 91 4.11 -1.58 -15.80
CA GLU A 91 4.57 -0.94 -14.56
C GLU A 91 3.48 -0.97 -13.48
N LEU A 92 2.23 -0.64 -13.84
CA LEU A 92 1.10 -0.67 -12.93
C LEU A 92 0.79 -2.10 -12.45
N GLU A 93 0.80 -3.07 -13.35
CA GLU A 93 0.58 -4.48 -13.02
C GLU A 93 1.66 -5.02 -12.07
N ASP A 94 2.93 -4.65 -12.28
CA ASP A 94 4.02 -5.00 -11.36
C ASP A 94 3.80 -4.38 -9.99
N ALA A 95 3.44 -3.09 -9.93
CA ALA A 95 3.15 -2.41 -8.69
C ALA A 95 2.00 -3.09 -7.91
N ILE A 96 0.91 -3.46 -8.59
CA ILE A 96 -0.21 -4.20 -8.02
C ILE A 96 0.26 -5.52 -7.40
N ARG A 97 1.03 -6.32 -8.16
CA ARG A 97 1.55 -7.60 -7.68
C ARG A 97 2.46 -7.43 -6.47
N ARG A 98 3.29 -6.39 -6.46
CA ARG A 98 4.19 -6.08 -5.34
C ARG A 98 3.44 -5.69 -4.08
N VAL A 99 2.42 -4.82 -4.19
CA VAL A 99 1.61 -4.45 -3.03
C VAL A 99 0.88 -5.65 -2.47
N TYR A 100 0.28 -6.51 -3.31
CA TYR A 100 -0.32 -7.77 -2.84
C TYR A 100 0.72 -8.70 -2.19
N ALA A 101 1.91 -8.81 -2.75
CA ALA A 101 2.97 -9.64 -2.19
C ALA A 101 3.46 -9.14 -0.83
N SER A 102 3.34 -7.83 -0.55
CA SER A 102 3.77 -7.24 0.72
C SER A 102 2.99 -7.74 1.94
N VAL A 103 1.82 -8.37 1.74
CA VAL A 103 1.10 -9.10 2.80
C VAL A 103 1.98 -10.18 3.45
N MET A 104 2.91 -10.71 2.67
CA MET A 104 3.84 -11.76 3.10
C MET A 104 5.17 -11.21 3.65
N ASN A 105 5.34 -9.89 3.74
CA ASN A 105 6.54 -9.29 4.32
C ASN A 105 6.73 -9.73 5.78
N GLU A 106 7.98 -9.98 6.16
CA GLU A 106 8.34 -10.44 7.49
C GLU A 106 7.80 -9.52 8.60
N GLN A 107 7.89 -8.22 8.40
CA GLN A 107 7.38 -7.23 9.35
C GLN A 107 5.86 -7.31 9.53
N ALA A 108 5.11 -7.55 8.45
CA ALA A 108 3.66 -7.69 8.49
C ALA A 108 3.25 -9.00 9.20
N ILE A 109 3.96 -10.09 8.90
CA ILE A 109 3.74 -11.39 9.55
C ILE A 109 4.06 -11.31 11.03
N GLU A 110 5.21 -10.73 11.39
CA GLU A 110 5.64 -10.59 12.78
C GLU A 110 4.68 -9.71 13.60
N TYR A 111 4.19 -8.61 13.03
CA TYR A 111 3.17 -7.78 13.66
C TYR A 111 1.89 -8.56 13.93
N ARG A 112 1.38 -9.32 12.92
CA ARG A 112 0.18 -10.15 13.07
C ARG A 112 0.38 -11.23 14.13
N ARG A 113 1.57 -11.83 14.18
CA ARG A 113 1.93 -12.83 15.20
C ARG A 113 1.86 -12.23 16.60
N LYS A 114 2.48 -11.07 16.83
CA LYS A 114 2.49 -10.38 18.15
C LYS A 114 1.10 -9.95 18.62
N ARG A 115 0.17 -9.75 17.67
CA ARG A 115 -1.20 -9.32 17.96
C ARG A 115 -2.22 -10.46 17.93
N HIS A 116 -1.77 -11.70 17.77
CA HIS A 116 -2.65 -12.89 17.62
C HIS A 116 -3.65 -12.76 16.46
N LEU A 117 -3.22 -12.14 15.35
CA LEU A 117 -4.02 -11.89 14.15
C LEU A 117 -3.67 -12.83 12.99
N LEU A 118 -2.87 -13.87 13.22
CA LEU A 118 -2.48 -14.81 12.14
C LEU A 118 -3.65 -15.62 11.60
N ASP A 119 -4.64 -15.89 12.44
CA ASP A 119 -5.84 -16.66 12.09
C ASP A 119 -6.96 -15.75 11.53
N VAL A 120 -6.75 -14.44 11.52
CA VAL A 120 -7.71 -13.49 10.96
C VAL A 120 -7.50 -13.41 9.45
N ASP A 121 -8.59 -13.54 8.69
CA ASP A 121 -8.53 -13.41 7.24
C ASP A 121 -8.11 -11.98 6.84
N GLU A 122 -7.03 -11.89 6.08
CA GLU A 122 -6.51 -10.63 5.58
C GLU A 122 -7.15 -10.32 4.23
N GLN A 123 -8.07 -9.37 4.24
CA GLN A 123 -8.67 -8.87 3.01
C GLN A 123 -8.01 -7.52 2.65
N MET A 124 -7.29 -7.52 1.54
CA MET A 124 -6.62 -6.33 1.02
C MET A 124 -7.28 -5.86 -0.27
N ALA A 125 -7.77 -4.64 -0.27
CA ALA A 125 -8.04 -3.87 -1.47
C ALA A 125 -6.81 -3.04 -1.85
N LEU A 126 -6.82 -2.51 -3.06
CA LEU A 126 -5.80 -1.56 -3.52
C LEU A 126 -6.45 -0.21 -3.82
N LEU A 127 -5.74 0.84 -3.45
CA LEU A 127 -6.07 2.21 -3.78
C LEU A 127 -5.06 2.73 -4.80
N ILE A 128 -5.53 3.02 -6.02
CA ILE A 128 -4.71 3.56 -7.10
C ILE A 128 -5.10 5.03 -7.26
N GLN A 129 -4.13 5.92 -7.08
CA GLN A 129 -4.36 7.37 -7.05
C GLN A 129 -3.33 8.11 -7.90
N GLN A 130 -3.74 9.22 -8.48
CA GLN A 130 -2.79 10.18 -9.04
C GLN A 130 -1.98 10.83 -7.92
N VAL A 131 -0.67 11.00 -8.15
CA VAL A 131 0.19 11.76 -7.24
C VAL A 131 -0.10 13.25 -7.45
N ALA A 132 -0.43 13.94 -6.37
CA ALA A 132 -0.59 15.39 -6.42
C ALA A 132 0.78 16.06 -6.60
N GLY A 133 0.92 16.94 -7.61
CA GLY A 133 2.16 17.61 -7.88
C GLY A 133 2.24 18.16 -9.30
N GLN A 134 3.44 18.59 -9.65
CA GLN A 134 3.79 19.02 -11.02
C GLN A 134 5.24 18.70 -11.31
N ALA A 135 5.57 18.68 -12.61
CA ALA A 135 6.92 18.38 -13.06
C ALA A 135 7.84 19.61 -12.91
N TYR A 136 9.02 19.39 -12.35
CA TYR A 136 10.11 20.35 -12.26
C TYR A 136 11.39 19.71 -12.86
N GLY A 137 11.53 19.80 -14.17
CA GLY A 137 12.58 19.07 -14.89
C GLY A 137 12.34 17.57 -14.83
N SER A 138 13.27 16.82 -14.25
CA SER A 138 13.15 15.36 -14.04
C SER A 138 12.49 14.95 -12.71
N PHE A 139 12.06 15.90 -11.91
CA PHE A 139 11.40 15.65 -10.63
C PHE A 139 9.90 15.93 -10.74
N TYR A 140 9.12 15.21 -9.95
CA TYR A 140 7.68 15.43 -9.80
C TYR A 140 7.33 15.49 -8.31
N PHE A 141 6.81 16.63 -7.84
CA PHE A 141 6.44 16.82 -6.44
C PHE A 141 5.39 17.94 -6.27
N PRO A 142 4.64 17.95 -5.16
CA PRO A 142 3.70 19.04 -4.86
C PRO A 142 4.44 20.29 -4.39
N ALA A 143 3.82 21.46 -4.54
CA ALA A 143 4.34 22.71 -3.98
C ALA A 143 4.42 22.68 -2.44
N ALA A 144 3.51 21.94 -1.80
CA ALA A 144 3.51 21.70 -0.37
C ALA A 144 2.84 20.35 -0.07
N ALA A 145 3.33 19.66 0.93
CA ALA A 145 2.71 18.43 1.46
C ALA A 145 2.57 18.53 2.98
N GLY A 146 1.60 17.83 3.53
CA GLY A 146 1.40 17.89 4.98
C GLY A 146 0.26 17.05 5.49
N MET A 147 0.05 17.16 6.79
CA MET A 147 -0.98 16.46 7.53
C MET A 147 -1.73 17.45 8.41
N GLY A 148 -3.06 17.37 8.35
CA GLY A 148 -3.97 18.10 9.25
C GLY A 148 -4.61 17.13 10.24
N CYS A 149 -4.65 17.51 11.51
CA CYS A 149 -5.36 16.80 12.56
C CYS A 149 -6.37 17.74 13.21
N SER A 150 -7.59 17.26 13.47
CA SER A 150 -8.64 18.03 14.16
C SER A 150 -8.35 18.24 15.65
N TYR A 151 -7.42 17.46 16.21
CA TYR A 151 -6.98 17.57 17.58
C TYR A 151 -5.45 17.58 17.64
N ASN A 152 -4.86 18.47 18.45
CA ASN A 152 -3.42 18.56 18.69
C ASN A 152 -3.06 17.94 20.05
N PRO A 153 -2.51 16.72 20.10
CA PRO A 153 -2.11 16.11 21.37
C PRO A 153 -0.85 16.74 21.98
N TYR A 154 -0.12 17.57 21.22
CA TYR A 154 1.14 18.17 21.63
C TYR A 154 0.90 19.59 22.18
N LYS A 155 0.76 19.71 23.49
CA LYS A 155 0.60 20.99 24.17
C LYS A 155 1.91 21.43 24.83
N TRP A 156 2.86 21.93 24.02
CA TRP A 156 4.14 22.41 24.53
C TRP A 156 4.13 23.86 25.04
N MET A 157 2.99 24.57 24.92
CA MET A 157 2.79 25.92 25.50
C MET A 157 1.37 26.02 26.05
N GLU A 158 1.21 26.78 27.16
CA GLU A 158 -0.08 26.86 27.87
C GLU A 158 -1.21 27.50 27.03
N TYR A 159 -0.86 28.40 26.12
CA TYR A 159 -1.86 29.07 25.26
C TYR A 159 -2.32 28.23 24.07
N LEU A 160 -1.69 27.08 23.79
CA LEU A 160 -2.14 26.19 22.72
C LEU A 160 -3.44 25.50 23.11
N ASN A 161 -4.46 25.73 22.29
CA ASN A 161 -5.72 25.01 22.41
C ASN A 161 -5.66 23.69 21.61
N PRO A 162 -5.69 22.52 22.23
CA PRO A 162 -5.68 21.25 21.53
C PRO A 162 -6.85 21.08 20.54
N GLU A 163 -8.01 21.63 20.86
CA GLU A 163 -9.22 21.56 20.02
C GLU A 163 -9.13 22.40 18.73
N ALA A 164 -8.15 23.30 18.65
CA ALA A 164 -7.89 24.05 17.42
C ALA A 164 -7.25 23.19 16.32
N GLY A 165 -6.83 21.98 16.66
CA GLY A 165 -6.18 21.07 15.75
C GLY A 165 -4.71 21.42 15.50
N MET A 166 -4.14 20.76 14.51
CA MET A 166 -2.75 20.92 14.11
C MET A 166 -2.62 20.79 12.59
N LEU A 167 -1.80 21.65 12.00
CA LEU A 167 -1.36 21.53 10.62
C LEU A 167 0.16 21.42 10.58
N ARG A 168 0.66 20.30 10.07
CA ARG A 168 2.08 20.07 9.84
C ARG A 168 2.33 20.06 8.34
N MET A 169 3.11 21.00 7.84
CA MET A 169 3.38 21.16 6.42
C MET A 169 4.88 21.24 6.15
N VAL A 170 5.27 20.78 4.96
CA VAL A 170 6.60 20.94 4.38
C VAL A 170 6.45 21.51 2.97
N ALA A 171 7.39 22.34 2.55
CA ALA A 171 7.52 22.70 1.14
C ALA A 171 8.06 21.48 0.38
N GLY A 172 7.47 21.17 -0.75
CA GLY A 172 7.84 20.03 -1.58
C GLY A 172 8.97 20.33 -2.54
#